data_be35c9101108f99341f4a8feb8b3fa10
#
_entry.id   be35c9101108f99341f4a8feb8b3fa10
#
_cell.length_a   1.000
_cell.length_b   1.000
_cell.length_c   1.000
_cell.angle_alpha   90.00
_cell.angle_beta   90.00
_cell.angle_gamma   90.00
#
_symmetry.space_group_name_H-M   'P 1'
#
loop_
_entity.id
_entity.type
_entity.pdbx_description
1 polymer ?
#
loop_
_entity_poly.entity_id
_entity_poly.type
_entity_poly.pdbx_seq_one_letter_code
_entity_poly.pdbx_strand_id
1 'polypeptide(L)'
;MKRRPLLLSFLGLLPASAEEARPVSRILFGSCLKQNDPAPIFRTILDQGPDLFLFLGDNIYADTDDMAEMRAKYEVLAANPDFRELLAACPVHATWDDHDYGLNDAGADYAKRDESQRIFVDFWKDAPDSPRRSRPGVYESAIYGEPGRRVQVLMLDTRYFRGPLKKGERRVGGSWVPEEDPSVPLLGEAQWAWLEEELRKPAELRLVASSIQLVASDAGQEAWANLPAERRRFFDLVARTKANGVVVLSGDRHWAELSVEREGVPYPIWDLTSSSFNQLHPRGTPTENAKRALPTTWHRENFGEIEIDWKGEETRVHLRVRDLGGKIAIAETLTLAELRGK
;
A
#
# COMPACT_ATOMS: atom_id res chain seq x y z
N MET A 1 62.94 11.24 12.08
CA MET A 1 61.55 10.80 12.33
C MET A 1 60.59 11.65 11.51
N LYS A 2 60.11 11.11 10.36
CA LYS A 2 59.15 11.79 9.46
C LYS A 2 57.75 11.38 9.82
N ARG A 3 56.90 12.31 10.28
CA ARG A 3 55.50 12.11 10.55
C ARG A 3 54.75 12.05 9.22
N ARG A 4 54.02 10.96 8.98
CA ARG A 4 53.07 10.82 7.87
C ARG A 4 51.78 11.51 8.23
N PRO A 5 51.12 12.26 7.32
CA PRO A 5 49.81 12.81 7.59
C PRO A 5 48.74 11.68 7.41
N LEU A 6 47.81 11.64 8.36
CA LEU A 6 46.62 10.81 8.32
C LEU A 6 45.67 11.43 7.29
N LEU A 7 45.41 10.72 6.18
CA LEU A 7 44.32 11.08 5.28
C LEU A 7 43.00 10.65 5.95
N LEU A 8 42.22 11.61 6.42
CA LEU A 8 40.82 11.42 6.74
C LEU A 8 40.05 11.25 5.39
N SER A 9 39.58 10.06 5.12
CA SER A 9 38.61 9.81 4.06
C SER A 9 37.27 10.41 4.50
N PHE A 10 36.88 11.52 3.90
CA PHE A 10 35.51 12.01 3.94
C PHE A 10 34.65 11.02 3.13
N LEU A 11 33.92 10.13 3.80
CA LEU A 11 32.74 9.50 3.20
C LEU A 11 31.73 10.64 3.06
N GLY A 12 31.58 11.16 1.85
CA GLY A 12 30.49 12.08 1.53
C GLY A 12 29.17 11.36 1.67
N LEU A 13 28.34 11.79 2.62
CA LEU A 13 26.91 11.51 2.58
C LEU A 13 26.39 12.11 1.26
N LEU A 14 25.97 11.23 0.33
CA LEU A 14 25.21 11.67 -0.82
C LEU A 14 23.88 12.26 -0.31
N PRO A 15 23.47 13.44 -0.79
CA PRO A 15 22.21 14.03 -0.35
C PRO A 15 21.04 13.12 -0.79
N ALA A 16 20.06 12.92 0.10
CA ALA A 16 18.82 12.16 -0.14
C ALA A 16 18.10 12.52 -1.46
N SER A 17 18.34 13.74 -1.97
CA SER A 17 17.80 14.24 -3.24
C SER A 17 18.29 13.54 -4.53
N ALA A 18 19.38 12.77 -4.46
CA ALA A 18 19.92 12.09 -5.65
C ALA A 18 19.26 10.72 -5.92
N GLU A 19 18.72 10.09 -4.88
CA GLU A 19 18.03 8.79 -4.98
C GLU A 19 16.59 8.95 -5.51
N GLU A 20 15.91 10.04 -5.14
CA GLU A 20 14.58 10.39 -5.64
C GLU A 20 14.57 10.75 -7.15
N ALA A 21 15.70 11.18 -7.71
CA ALA A 21 15.80 11.53 -9.13
C ALA A 21 15.88 10.30 -10.07
N ARG A 22 16.11 9.10 -9.52
CA ARG A 22 16.21 7.89 -10.34
C ARG A 22 14.82 7.44 -10.78
N PRO A 23 14.56 7.25 -12.10
CA PRO A 23 13.28 6.73 -12.55
C PRO A 23 13.11 5.30 -12.06
N VAL A 24 11.95 5.01 -11.47
CA VAL A 24 11.56 3.65 -11.10
C VAL A 24 10.76 3.03 -12.24
N SER A 25 11.01 1.76 -12.51
CA SER A 25 10.34 1.00 -13.56
C SER A 25 9.68 -0.26 -13.03
N ARG A 26 10.17 -0.81 -11.91
CA ARG A 26 9.61 -2.00 -11.28
C ARG A 26 9.33 -1.74 -9.80
N ILE A 27 8.06 -1.63 -9.49
CA ILE A 27 7.56 -1.47 -8.13
C ILE A 27 6.86 -2.76 -7.73
N LEU A 28 7.32 -3.39 -6.64
CA LEU A 28 6.67 -4.57 -6.09
C LEU A 28 5.95 -4.21 -4.79
N PHE A 29 4.89 -4.93 -4.47
CA PHE A 29 4.08 -4.66 -3.29
C PHE A 29 3.34 -5.90 -2.79
N GLY A 30 2.84 -5.82 -1.56
CA GLY A 30 1.94 -6.82 -1.00
C GLY A 30 1.70 -6.62 0.49
N SER A 31 0.99 -7.56 1.10
CA SER A 31 0.53 -7.51 2.49
C SER A 31 0.29 -8.90 3.08
N CYS A 32 -0.21 -8.94 4.31
CA CYS A 32 -0.68 -10.14 5.01
C CYS A 32 0.44 -11.15 5.23
N LEU A 33 1.41 -10.72 6.06
CA LEU A 33 2.56 -11.49 6.48
C LEU A 33 2.47 -11.88 7.96
N LYS A 34 2.20 -13.13 8.24
CA LYS A 34 2.32 -13.65 9.61
C LYS A 34 3.78 -13.93 9.93
N GLN A 35 4.35 -13.12 10.82
CA GLN A 35 5.78 -13.05 11.08
C GLN A 35 6.41 -14.34 11.61
N ASN A 36 5.61 -15.21 12.22
CA ASN A 36 6.08 -16.50 12.79
C ASN A 36 6.10 -17.63 11.76
N ASP A 37 5.45 -17.45 10.61
CA ASP A 37 5.35 -18.47 9.57
C ASP A 37 6.46 -18.27 8.52
N PRO A 38 6.89 -19.32 7.82
CA PRO A 38 7.84 -19.19 6.73
C PRO A 38 7.37 -18.20 5.66
N ALA A 39 8.25 -17.34 5.19
CA ALA A 39 7.97 -16.34 4.16
C ALA A 39 8.95 -16.44 2.97
N PRO A 40 8.99 -17.58 2.25
CA PRO A 40 9.90 -17.77 1.12
C PRO A 40 9.62 -16.81 -0.04
N ILE A 41 8.48 -16.15 -0.02
CA ILE A 41 8.06 -15.15 -1.02
C ILE A 41 9.04 -13.97 -1.09
N PHE A 42 9.71 -13.59 0.00
CA PHE A 42 10.70 -12.52 0.00
C PHE A 42 11.88 -12.82 -0.93
N ARG A 43 12.34 -14.10 -0.98
CA ARG A 43 13.37 -14.51 -1.93
C ARG A 43 12.91 -14.34 -3.36
N THR A 44 11.69 -14.74 -3.67
CA THR A 44 11.10 -14.57 -5.00
C THR A 44 10.95 -13.11 -5.38
N ILE A 45 10.57 -12.24 -4.43
CA ILE A 45 10.50 -10.79 -4.62
C ILE A 45 11.87 -10.21 -4.95
N LEU A 46 12.90 -10.59 -4.19
CA LEU A 46 14.28 -10.16 -4.43
C LEU A 46 14.79 -10.58 -5.82
N ASP A 47 14.47 -11.80 -6.25
CA ASP A 47 14.85 -12.31 -7.58
C ASP A 47 14.20 -11.53 -8.73
N GLN A 48 13.12 -10.79 -8.49
CA GLN A 48 12.51 -9.89 -9.49
C GLN A 48 13.28 -8.56 -9.62
N GLY A 49 14.14 -8.20 -8.68
CA GLY A 49 14.93 -6.98 -8.70
C GLY A 49 14.06 -5.71 -8.66
N PRO A 50 13.34 -5.44 -7.57
CA PRO A 50 12.53 -4.23 -7.44
C PRO A 50 13.39 -2.96 -7.40
N ASP A 51 12.92 -1.90 -8.07
CA ASP A 51 13.43 -0.53 -7.87
C ASP A 51 12.84 0.11 -6.60
N LEU A 52 11.66 -0.37 -6.18
CA LEU A 52 10.91 0.13 -5.02
C LEU A 52 9.99 -0.98 -4.50
N PHE A 53 9.82 -1.06 -3.17
CA PHE A 53 8.90 -1.99 -2.55
C PHE A 53 7.89 -1.29 -1.63
N LEU A 54 6.61 -1.72 -1.69
CA LEU A 54 5.53 -1.15 -0.89
C LEU A 54 4.89 -2.24 -0.01
N PHE A 55 4.93 -2.03 1.31
CA PHE A 55 4.19 -2.85 2.28
C PHE A 55 2.83 -2.22 2.54
N LEU A 56 1.75 -2.96 2.26
CA LEU A 56 0.38 -2.44 2.30
C LEU A 56 -0.39 -2.78 3.58
N GLY A 57 0.33 -3.07 4.66
CA GLY A 57 -0.29 -3.42 5.94
C GLY A 57 -0.28 -4.92 6.23
N ASP A 58 -0.72 -5.29 7.43
CA ASP A 58 -0.56 -6.63 7.97
C ASP A 58 0.88 -7.12 7.86
N ASN A 59 1.81 -6.22 8.19
CA ASN A 59 3.23 -6.52 8.15
C ASN A 59 3.63 -7.48 9.28
N ILE A 60 2.82 -7.50 10.33
CA ILE A 60 2.79 -8.48 11.42
C ILE A 60 1.34 -8.72 11.84
N TYR A 61 1.08 -9.84 12.50
CA TYR A 61 -0.18 -10.13 13.18
C TYR A 61 0.02 -9.91 14.68
N ALA A 62 -0.12 -8.66 15.13
CA ALA A 62 0.03 -8.27 16.52
C ALA A 62 -1.21 -8.66 17.34
N ASP A 63 -2.39 -8.25 16.92
CA ASP A 63 -3.69 -8.55 17.55
C ASP A 63 -3.66 -8.38 19.07
N THR A 64 -3.08 -7.27 19.54
CA THR A 64 -2.83 -7.03 20.97
C THR A 64 -2.93 -5.57 21.33
N ASP A 65 -3.27 -5.27 22.58
CA ASP A 65 -3.13 -3.96 23.22
C ASP A 65 -1.89 -3.88 24.13
N ASP A 66 -1.10 -4.96 24.22
CA ASP A 66 0.20 -4.95 24.87
C ASP A 66 1.30 -4.49 23.89
N MET A 67 1.79 -3.29 24.11
CA MET A 67 2.82 -2.67 23.28
C MET A 67 4.18 -3.36 23.34
N ALA A 68 4.46 -4.11 24.40
CA ALA A 68 5.68 -4.92 24.47
C ALA A 68 5.57 -6.17 23.59
N GLU A 69 4.39 -6.80 23.55
CA GLU A 69 4.10 -7.91 22.65
C GLU A 69 4.16 -7.47 21.18
N MET A 70 3.56 -6.32 20.83
CA MET A 70 3.62 -5.75 19.48
C MET A 70 5.07 -5.53 19.03
N ARG A 71 5.93 -4.93 19.89
CA ARG A 71 7.37 -4.76 19.59
C ARG A 71 8.05 -6.09 19.35
N ALA A 72 7.80 -7.08 20.20
CA ALA A 72 8.40 -8.41 20.08
C ALA A 72 8.01 -9.08 18.73
N LYS A 73 6.78 -8.90 18.27
CA LYS A 73 6.31 -9.42 16.98
C LYS A 73 7.01 -8.71 15.79
N TYR A 74 7.23 -7.42 15.87
CA TYR A 74 8.06 -6.70 14.89
C TYR A 74 9.53 -7.17 14.91
N GLU A 75 10.09 -7.49 16.07
CA GLU A 75 11.45 -8.04 16.19
C GLU A 75 11.56 -9.40 15.49
N VAL A 76 10.52 -10.24 15.54
CA VAL A 76 10.48 -11.51 14.79
C VAL A 76 10.57 -11.26 13.29
N LEU A 77 9.82 -10.29 12.75
CA LEU A 77 9.91 -9.89 11.34
C LEU A 77 11.31 -9.37 11.01
N ALA A 78 11.86 -8.49 11.86
CA ALA A 78 13.21 -7.94 11.68
C ALA A 78 14.31 -9.01 11.71
N ALA A 79 14.08 -10.14 12.34
CA ALA A 79 15.03 -11.26 12.38
C ALA A 79 15.05 -12.07 11.06
N ASN A 80 14.03 -11.96 10.20
CA ASN A 80 13.97 -12.67 8.93
C ASN A 80 15.10 -12.17 8.00
N PRO A 81 15.99 -13.05 7.49
CA PRO A 81 17.13 -12.63 6.69
C PRO A 81 16.73 -12.08 5.31
N ASP A 82 15.71 -12.68 4.65
CA ASP A 82 15.28 -12.24 3.33
C ASP A 82 14.52 -10.90 3.41
N PHE A 83 13.77 -10.65 4.50
CA PHE A 83 13.18 -9.34 4.78
C PHE A 83 14.27 -8.27 4.93
N ARG A 84 15.34 -8.54 5.69
CA ARG A 84 16.47 -7.60 5.82
C ARG A 84 17.18 -7.35 4.49
N GLU A 85 17.34 -8.38 3.68
CA GLU A 85 17.94 -8.25 2.35
C GLU A 85 17.07 -7.37 1.45
N LEU A 86 15.72 -7.51 1.52
CA LEU A 86 14.79 -6.66 0.77
C LEU A 86 14.90 -5.18 1.20
N LEU A 87 14.98 -4.90 2.52
CA LEU A 87 15.18 -3.53 3.01
C LEU A 87 16.52 -2.92 2.59
N ALA A 88 17.52 -3.74 2.27
CA ALA A 88 18.82 -3.29 1.79
C ALA A 88 18.89 -3.18 0.25
N ALA A 89 18.00 -3.86 -0.49
CA ALA A 89 18.03 -3.95 -1.93
C ALA A 89 17.41 -2.75 -2.65
N CYS A 90 16.38 -2.14 -2.06
CA CYS A 90 15.66 -1.01 -2.65
C CYS A 90 15.03 -0.12 -1.57
N PRO A 91 14.64 1.13 -1.91
CA PRO A 91 13.77 1.94 -1.06
C PRO A 91 12.47 1.21 -0.72
N VAL A 92 11.96 1.43 0.49
CA VAL A 92 10.74 0.78 0.98
C VAL A 92 9.81 1.83 1.58
N HIS A 93 8.53 1.75 1.23
CA HIS A 93 7.46 2.46 1.93
C HIS A 93 6.51 1.46 2.58
N ALA A 94 5.94 1.85 3.71
CA ALA A 94 5.01 1.00 4.43
C ALA A 94 3.84 1.78 5.00
N THR A 95 2.67 1.18 4.95
CA THR A 95 1.53 1.50 5.79
C THR A 95 1.18 0.31 6.67
N TRP A 96 0.31 0.50 7.62
CA TRP A 96 -0.26 -0.57 8.43
C TRP A 96 -1.65 -0.98 7.94
N ASP A 97 -2.12 -2.12 8.43
CA ASP A 97 -3.53 -2.48 8.44
C ASP A 97 -3.95 -2.84 9.87
N ASP A 98 -5.07 -3.50 10.10
CA ASP A 98 -5.64 -3.72 11.43
C ASP A 98 -4.75 -4.58 12.33
N HIS A 99 -4.14 -5.63 11.81
CA HIS A 99 -3.33 -6.55 12.62
C HIS A 99 -2.01 -5.93 13.12
N ASP A 100 -1.39 -5.04 12.39
CA ASP A 100 -0.19 -4.32 12.84
C ASP A 100 -0.49 -2.93 13.42
N TYR A 101 -1.70 -2.41 13.23
CA TYR A 101 -2.22 -1.25 13.94
C TYR A 101 -2.62 -1.60 15.38
N GLY A 102 -3.29 -2.75 15.59
CA GLY A 102 -3.72 -3.14 16.93
C GLY A 102 -4.52 -4.42 17.01
N LEU A 103 -5.80 -4.34 16.71
CA LEU A 103 -6.75 -5.45 16.81
C LEU A 103 -7.51 -5.59 15.50
N ASN A 104 -7.94 -6.82 15.17
CA ASN A 104 -8.72 -7.12 13.97
C ASN A 104 -9.89 -6.14 13.80
N ASP A 105 -10.01 -5.57 12.59
CA ASP A 105 -10.98 -4.55 12.21
C ASP A 105 -10.97 -3.28 13.11
N ALA A 106 -9.90 -2.99 13.85
CA ALA A 106 -9.81 -1.80 14.70
C ALA A 106 -9.68 -0.51 13.88
N GLY A 107 -10.22 0.57 14.43
CA GLY A 107 -10.20 1.91 13.86
C GLY A 107 -9.88 2.99 14.91
N ALA A 108 -10.49 4.16 14.79
CA ALA A 108 -10.23 5.30 15.66
C ALA A 108 -10.56 5.07 17.14
N ASP A 109 -11.35 4.06 17.45
CA ASP A 109 -11.70 3.63 18.81
C ASP A 109 -10.62 2.81 19.50
N TYR A 110 -9.56 2.38 18.77
CA TYR A 110 -8.46 1.67 19.37
C TYR A 110 -7.63 2.57 20.30
N ALA A 111 -7.67 2.25 21.59
CA ALA A 111 -7.11 3.11 22.62
C ALA A 111 -5.58 3.28 22.58
N LYS A 112 -4.87 2.35 21.94
CA LYS A 112 -3.41 2.32 21.85
C LYS A 112 -2.84 2.83 20.53
N ARG A 113 -3.65 3.44 19.68
CA ARG A 113 -3.25 3.89 18.34
C ARG A 113 -2.01 4.78 18.31
N ASP A 114 -1.85 5.67 19.29
CA ASP A 114 -0.69 6.58 19.35
C ASP A 114 0.61 5.85 19.72
N GLU A 115 0.49 4.85 20.62
CA GLU A 115 1.60 3.98 20.98
C GLU A 115 1.99 3.05 19.82
N SER A 116 0.99 2.48 19.11
CA SER A 116 1.21 1.68 17.91
C SER A 116 1.92 2.48 16.83
N GLN A 117 1.49 3.74 16.60
CA GLN A 117 2.16 4.62 15.65
C GLN A 117 3.64 4.81 15.98
N ARG A 118 3.98 5.03 17.25
CA ARG A 118 5.39 5.17 17.67
C ARG A 118 6.18 3.88 17.39
N ILE A 119 5.60 2.72 17.67
CA ILE A 119 6.25 1.43 17.37
C ILE A 119 6.46 1.27 15.87
N PHE A 120 5.45 1.57 15.06
CA PHE A 120 5.50 1.49 13.61
C PHE A 120 6.63 2.37 13.04
N VAL A 121 6.65 3.67 13.35
CA VAL A 121 7.65 4.59 12.81
C VAL A 121 9.08 4.30 13.32
N ASP A 122 9.21 3.72 14.52
CA ASP A 122 10.50 3.28 15.06
C ASP A 122 10.99 2.01 14.32
N PHE A 123 10.10 1.06 14.05
CA PHE A 123 10.41 -0.16 13.31
C PHE A 123 10.86 0.15 11.88
N TRP A 124 10.12 0.98 11.16
CA TRP A 124 10.42 1.39 9.80
C TRP A 124 11.55 2.42 9.71
N LYS A 125 12.12 2.82 10.87
CA LYS A 125 13.27 3.73 10.98
C LYS A 125 13.03 5.09 10.32
N ASP A 126 11.84 5.61 10.50
CA ASP A 126 11.51 6.97 10.07
C ASP A 126 12.55 7.97 10.58
N ALA A 127 12.91 8.92 9.74
CA ALA A 127 13.80 10.00 10.13
C ALA A 127 13.26 10.75 11.37
N PRO A 128 14.14 11.32 12.22
CA PRO A 128 13.70 12.04 13.43
C PRO A 128 12.72 13.19 13.14
N ASP A 129 12.81 13.80 11.98
CA ASP A 129 11.97 14.91 11.50
C ASP A 129 10.80 14.46 10.61
N SER A 130 10.60 13.15 10.44
CA SER A 130 9.48 12.62 9.68
C SER A 130 8.14 13.14 10.22
N PRO A 131 7.25 13.65 9.36
CA PRO A 131 5.90 14.07 9.77
C PRO A 131 5.12 12.96 10.48
N ARG A 132 5.35 11.68 10.15
CA ARG A 132 4.70 10.53 10.79
C ARG A 132 5.05 10.39 12.28
N ARG A 133 6.09 11.06 12.76
CA ARG A 133 6.44 11.08 14.19
C ARG A 133 5.68 12.14 15.00
N SER A 134 5.11 13.14 14.35
CA SER A 134 4.52 14.30 15.02
C SER A 134 3.04 14.53 14.71
N ARG A 135 2.51 13.96 13.63
CA ARG A 135 1.10 14.06 13.26
C ARG A 135 0.38 12.73 13.50
N PRO A 136 -0.95 12.72 13.70
CA PRO A 136 -1.78 11.52 13.74
C PRO A 136 -1.74 10.78 12.40
N GLY A 137 -1.52 9.45 12.47
CA GLY A 137 -1.51 8.54 11.32
C GLY A 137 -0.17 8.42 10.60
N VAL A 138 -0.02 7.31 9.86
CA VAL A 138 1.23 6.91 9.21
C VAL A 138 1.28 7.21 7.71
N TYR A 139 0.31 7.97 7.18
CA TYR A 139 0.29 8.31 5.76
C TYR A 139 1.51 9.11 5.33
N GLU A 140 2.00 8.85 4.12
CA GLU A 140 3.17 9.52 3.54
C GLU A 140 3.14 9.54 2.02
N SER A 141 4.01 10.34 1.41
CA SER A 141 4.22 10.35 -0.04
C SER A 141 5.68 10.52 -0.41
N ALA A 142 6.02 9.97 -1.58
CA ALA A 142 7.30 10.20 -2.23
C ALA A 142 7.10 10.34 -3.74
N ILE A 143 8.00 11.05 -4.43
CA ILE A 143 8.01 11.16 -5.90
C ILE A 143 9.38 10.72 -6.40
N TYR A 144 9.38 9.76 -7.32
CA TYR A 144 10.57 9.21 -7.96
C TYR A 144 10.63 9.61 -9.42
N GLY A 145 11.81 9.89 -9.91
CA GLY A 145 12.06 10.18 -11.33
C GLY A 145 11.95 11.65 -11.70
N GLU A 146 12.36 11.95 -12.93
CA GLU A 146 12.39 13.28 -13.51
C GLU A 146 11.05 13.65 -14.23
N PRO A 147 10.81 14.92 -14.53
CA PRO A 147 9.65 15.34 -15.33
C PRO A 147 9.49 14.51 -16.61
N GLY A 148 8.28 13.97 -16.81
CA GLY A 148 7.95 13.03 -17.88
C GLY A 148 8.03 11.56 -17.50
N ARG A 149 8.66 11.23 -16.36
CA ARG A 149 8.82 9.85 -15.83
C ARG A 149 8.64 9.77 -14.32
N ARG A 150 7.85 10.68 -13.73
CA ARG A 150 7.62 10.71 -12.28
C ARG A 150 6.58 9.68 -11.87
N VAL A 151 6.93 8.92 -10.88
CA VAL A 151 6.01 8.05 -10.14
C VAL A 151 5.83 8.62 -8.74
N GLN A 152 4.61 9.00 -8.41
CA GLN A 152 4.24 9.40 -7.05
C GLN A 152 3.68 8.18 -6.32
N VAL A 153 4.20 7.91 -5.13
CA VAL A 153 3.67 6.93 -4.19
C VAL A 153 2.91 7.69 -3.11
N LEU A 154 1.69 7.25 -2.81
CA LEU A 154 0.80 7.81 -1.81
C LEU A 154 0.38 6.65 -0.88
N MET A 155 1.00 6.56 0.29
CA MET A 155 0.66 5.56 1.31
C MET A 155 -0.46 6.13 2.18
N LEU A 156 -1.66 5.56 2.10
CA LEU A 156 -2.79 5.98 2.93
C LEU A 156 -2.79 5.25 4.27
N ASP A 157 -3.30 5.92 5.29
CA ASP A 157 -3.64 5.32 6.59
C ASP A 157 -5.16 5.15 6.66
N THR A 158 -5.64 3.93 6.59
CA THR A 158 -7.06 3.59 6.61
C THR A 158 -7.54 3.15 8.01
N ARG A 159 -6.71 3.32 9.06
CA ARG A 159 -7.01 2.87 10.42
C ARG A 159 -7.16 3.99 11.44
N TYR A 160 -6.19 4.90 11.51
CA TYR A 160 -6.08 5.85 12.61
C TYR A 160 -7.35 6.71 12.82
N PHE A 161 -8.02 7.09 11.74
CA PHE A 161 -9.20 7.96 11.76
C PHE A 161 -10.50 7.23 11.47
N ARG A 162 -10.44 5.95 11.07
CA ARG A 162 -11.60 5.22 10.60
C ARG A 162 -12.65 5.07 11.70
N GLY A 163 -13.86 5.57 11.43
CA GLY A 163 -15.02 5.40 12.27
C GLY A 163 -15.52 3.95 12.33
N PRO A 164 -16.53 3.66 13.14
CA PRO A 164 -17.04 2.31 13.32
C PRO A 164 -17.62 1.75 12.00
N LEU A 165 -17.42 0.46 11.77
CA LEU A 165 -18.06 -0.27 10.69
C LEU A 165 -19.46 -0.72 11.11
N LYS A 166 -20.38 -0.72 10.16
CA LYS A 166 -21.76 -1.14 10.37
C LYS A 166 -21.90 -2.64 10.15
N LYS A 167 -22.42 -3.33 11.17
CA LYS A 167 -22.74 -4.76 11.08
C LYS A 167 -24.13 -4.95 10.45
N GLY A 168 -24.19 -5.89 9.50
CA GLY A 168 -25.40 -6.44 8.94
C GLY A 168 -25.51 -7.94 9.13
N GLU A 169 -26.38 -8.58 8.36
CA GLU A 169 -26.45 -10.04 8.34
C GLU A 169 -25.16 -10.64 7.77
N ARG A 170 -24.72 -11.76 8.35
CA ARG A 170 -23.52 -12.46 7.89
C ARG A 170 -23.76 -13.07 6.52
N ARG A 171 -22.85 -12.80 5.59
CA ARG A 171 -22.81 -13.35 4.24
C ARG A 171 -21.42 -13.92 3.92
N VAL A 172 -21.23 -14.43 2.71
CA VAL A 172 -19.90 -14.87 2.27
C VAL A 172 -18.94 -13.70 2.37
N GLY A 173 -17.82 -13.90 3.07
CA GLY A 173 -16.81 -12.88 3.29
C GLY A 173 -16.93 -12.13 4.62
N GLY A 174 -18.11 -12.00 5.23
CA GLY A 174 -18.23 -11.30 6.51
C GLY A 174 -19.59 -10.69 6.78
N SER A 175 -19.62 -9.71 7.70
CA SER A 175 -20.86 -9.08 8.18
C SER A 175 -20.91 -7.58 7.95
N TRP A 176 -19.89 -6.99 7.33
CA TRP A 176 -19.87 -5.55 7.14
C TRP A 176 -20.81 -5.16 5.99
N VAL A 177 -21.56 -4.10 6.21
CA VAL A 177 -22.49 -3.51 5.24
C VAL A 177 -22.23 -2.02 5.12
N PRO A 178 -22.65 -1.35 4.03
CA PRO A 178 -22.47 0.08 3.88
C PRO A 178 -23.06 0.90 5.03
N GLU A 179 -22.29 1.85 5.53
CA GLU A 179 -22.73 2.90 6.45
C GLU A 179 -23.13 4.13 5.63
N GLU A 180 -24.40 4.49 5.71
CA GLU A 180 -24.96 5.58 4.92
C GLU A 180 -24.77 6.97 5.59
N ASP A 181 -24.32 7.01 6.84
CA ASP A 181 -23.99 8.27 7.50
C ASP A 181 -22.69 8.84 6.93
N PRO A 182 -22.76 9.96 6.18
CA PRO A 182 -21.59 10.54 5.53
C PRO A 182 -20.59 11.18 6.53
N SER A 183 -20.96 11.30 7.79
CA SER A 183 -20.09 11.85 8.84
C SER A 183 -19.12 10.81 9.41
N VAL A 184 -19.31 9.53 9.11
CA VAL A 184 -18.40 8.46 9.54
C VAL A 184 -17.13 8.49 8.68
N PRO A 185 -15.95 8.83 9.25
CA PRO A 185 -14.75 9.05 8.48
C PRO A 185 -14.03 7.74 8.16
N LEU A 186 -13.22 7.73 7.10
CA LEU A 186 -12.16 6.75 6.85
C LEU A 186 -10.78 7.39 7.05
N LEU A 187 -10.47 8.42 6.28
CA LEU A 187 -9.14 9.05 6.32
C LEU A 187 -9.04 10.22 7.33
N GLY A 188 -10.17 10.79 7.75
CA GLY A 188 -10.18 12.01 8.55
C GLY A 188 -9.76 13.26 7.79
N GLU A 189 -10.17 14.44 8.25
CA GLU A 189 -10.01 15.69 7.51
C GLU A 189 -8.56 16.10 7.28
N ALA A 190 -7.68 15.80 8.24
CA ALA A 190 -6.25 16.12 8.11
C ALA A 190 -5.59 15.34 6.98
N GLN A 191 -5.89 14.04 6.85
CA GLN A 191 -5.35 13.22 5.77
C GLN A 191 -6.01 13.58 4.42
N TRP A 192 -7.31 13.92 4.40
CA TRP A 192 -7.97 14.41 3.20
C TRP A 192 -7.34 15.69 2.65
N ALA A 193 -7.05 16.67 3.52
CA ALA A 193 -6.38 17.90 3.12
C ALA A 193 -4.98 17.63 2.57
N TRP A 194 -4.20 16.77 3.23
CA TRP A 194 -2.89 16.34 2.77
C TRP A 194 -2.99 15.62 1.42
N LEU A 195 -3.95 14.69 1.24
CA LEU A 195 -4.11 13.95 -0.01
C LEU A 195 -4.45 14.89 -1.18
N GLU A 196 -5.27 15.93 -0.93
CA GLU A 196 -5.57 16.94 -1.94
C GLU A 196 -4.32 17.71 -2.38
N GLU A 197 -3.47 18.12 -1.44
CA GLU A 197 -2.20 18.78 -1.74
C GLU A 197 -1.26 17.87 -2.53
N GLU A 198 -1.17 16.60 -2.14
CA GLU A 198 -0.33 15.61 -2.82
C GLU A 198 -0.79 15.33 -4.25
N LEU A 199 -2.09 15.15 -4.47
CA LEU A 199 -2.64 14.89 -5.81
C LEU A 199 -2.48 16.06 -6.78
N ARG A 200 -2.27 17.28 -6.28
CA ARG A 200 -1.96 18.47 -7.10
C ARG A 200 -0.50 18.53 -7.56
N LYS A 201 0.39 17.76 -6.94
CA LYS A 201 1.79 17.70 -7.34
C LYS A 201 1.92 17.05 -8.71
N PRO A 202 2.85 17.52 -9.56
CA PRO A 202 3.01 16.96 -10.89
C PRO A 202 3.62 15.53 -10.82
N ALA A 203 2.92 14.56 -11.39
CA ALA A 203 3.42 13.20 -11.61
C ALA A 203 2.73 12.58 -12.83
N GLU A 204 3.40 11.67 -13.51
CA GLU A 204 2.87 10.96 -14.67
C GLU A 204 2.05 9.73 -14.25
N LEU A 205 2.48 9.03 -13.20
CA LEU A 205 1.79 7.90 -12.57
C LEU A 205 1.68 8.14 -11.07
N ARG A 206 0.55 7.79 -10.47
CA ARG A 206 0.29 7.85 -9.03
C ARG A 206 -0.14 6.50 -8.52
N LEU A 207 0.64 5.91 -7.63
CA LEU A 207 0.33 4.67 -6.95
C LEU A 207 -0.26 5.01 -5.58
N VAL A 208 -1.56 4.80 -5.43
CA VAL A 208 -2.28 5.04 -4.17
C VAL A 208 -2.37 3.71 -3.43
N ALA A 209 -1.51 3.54 -2.44
CA ALA A 209 -1.47 2.36 -1.59
C ALA A 209 -2.50 2.51 -0.46
N SER A 210 -3.51 1.65 -0.48
CA SER A 210 -4.56 1.54 0.53
C SER A 210 -4.46 0.15 1.16
N SER A 211 -4.47 0.04 2.49
CA SER A 211 -4.38 -1.28 3.10
C SER A 211 -5.59 -2.16 2.77
N ILE A 212 -6.78 -1.57 2.65
CA ILE A 212 -8.03 -2.22 2.26
C ILE A 212 -8.46 -1.85 0.83
N GLN A 213 -9.28 -2.69 0.20
CA GLN A 213 -9.76 -2.48 -1.18
C GLN A 213 -10.56 -1.18 -1.34
N LEU A 214 -10.19 -0.35 -2.34
CA LEU A 214 -10.88 0.90 -2.63
C LEU A 214 -11.98 0.74 -3.67
N VAL A 215 -11.73 0.01 -4.75
CA VAL A 215 -12.65 -0.10 -5.88
C VAL A 215 -13.64 -1.24 -5.73
N ALA A 216 -13.23 -2.36 -5.12
CA ALA A 216 -14.09 -3.52 -4.93
C ALA A 216 -15.40 -3.16 -4.22
N SER A 217 -16.49 -3.82 -4.59
CA SER A 217 -17.83 -3.62 -4.02
C SER A 217 -18.45 -4.94 -3.57
N ASP A 218 -19.53 -4.84 -2.79
CA ASP A 218 -20.38 -5.95 -2.38
C ASP A 218 -19.72 -7.00 -1.46
N ALA A 219 -18.48 -6.79 -1.08
CA ALA A 219 -17.82 -7.65 -0.10
C ALA A 219 -18.43 -7.47 1.30
N GLY A 220 -18.62 -8.57 2.02
CA GLY A 220 -18.99 -8.53 3.44
C GLY A 220 -17.81 -8.31 4.38
N GLN A 221 -16.61 -8.16 3.84
CA GLN A 221 -15.37 -7.84 4.54
C GLN A 221 -15.11 -6.33 4.52
N GLU A 222 -14.12 -5.89 5.24
CA GLU A 222 -13.75 -4.48 5.26
C GLU A 222 -13.27 -4.01 3.89
N ALA A 223 -13.78 -2.87 3.46
CA ALA A 223 -13.43 -2.20 2.22
C ALA A 223 -13.94 -0.75 2.24
N TRP A 224 -13.47 0.10 1.37
CA TRP A 224 -14.02 1.45 1.19
C TRP A 224 -15.52 1.45 0.84
N ALA A 225 -16.01 0.38 0.26
CA ALA A 225 -17.44 0.20 -0.01
C ALA A 225 -18.32 0.17 1.24
N ASN A 226 -17.73 -0.06 2.43
CA ASN A 226 -18.44 0.05 3.71
C ASN A 226 -18.67 1.53 4.13
N LEU A 227 -17.91 2.46 3.57
CA LEU A 227 -18.02 3.91 3.80
C LEU A 227 -18.20 4.62 2.44
N PRO A 228 -19.38 4.50 1.80
CA PRO A 228 -19.60 4.93 0.43
C PRO A 228 -19.39 6.43 0.21
N ALA A 229 -19.64 7.27 1.22
CA ALA A 229 -19.38 8.70 1.16
C ALA A 229 -17.87 9.01 1.04
N GLU A 230 -17.03 8.33 1.82
CA GLU A 230 -15.57 8.47 1.77
C GLU A 230 -15.00 7.95 0.45
N ARG A 231 -15.50 6.79 -0.03
CA ARG A 231 -15.14 6.25 -1.34
C ARG A 231 -15.49 7.23 -2.46
N ARG A 232 -16.68 7.80 -2.44
CA ARG A 232 -17.10 8.82 -3.42
C ARG A 232 -16.23 10.06 -3.34
N ARG A 233 -15.91 10.53 -2.13
CA ARG A 233 -15.02 11.67 -1.89
C ARG A 233 -13.66 11.48 -2.55
N PHE A 234 -13.10 10.24 -2.54
CA PHE A 234 -11.84 9.94 -3.22
C PHE A 234 -11.95 10.17 -4.74
N PHE A 235 -12.97 9.62 -5.39
CA PHE A 235 -13.15 9.77 -6.82
C PHE A 235 -13.40 11.24 -7.22
N ASP A 236 -14.19 11.96 -6.45
CA ASP A 236 -14.44 13.39 -6.64
C ASP A 236 -13.16 14.21 -6.44
N LEU A 237 -12.29 13.80 -5.52
CA LEU A 237 -11.00 14.44 -5.29
C LEU A 237 -10.06 14.24 -6.48
N VAL A 238 -9.95 13.03 -7.02
CA VAL A 238 -9.17 12.75 -8.24
C VAL A 238 -9.65 13.63 -9.40
N ALA A 239 -10.96 13.72 -9.60
CA ALA A 239 -11.55 14.56 -10.63
C ALA A 239 -11.26 16.06 -10.41
N ARG A 240 -11.46 16.57 -9.19
CA ARG A 240 -11.30 17.98 -8.83
C ARG A 240 -9.85 18.44 -8.91
N THR A 241 -8.90 17.60 -8.51
CA THR A 241 -7.46 17.90 -8.59
C THR A 241 -6.88 17.70 -9.99
N LYS A 242 -7.66 17.09 -10.89
CA LYS A 242 -7.20 16.67 -12.23
C LYS A 242 -5.97 15.76 -12.16
N ALA A 243 -5.88 14.94 -11.13
CA ALA A 243 -4.79 14.00 -10.95
C ALA A 243 -4.90 12.88 -11.99
N ASN A 244 -3.96 12.84 -12.93
CA ASN A 244 -3.85 11.77 -13.92
C ASN A 244 -3.02 10.60 -13.39
N GLY A 245 -3.14 9.44 -14.04
CA GLY A 245 -2.28 8.28 -13.75
C GLY A 245 -2.54 7.62 -12.41
N VAL A 246 -3.73 7.73 -11.82
CA VAL A 246 -4.04 7.11 -10.54
C VAL A 246 -4.32 5.61 -10.74
N VAL A 247 -3.54 4.79 -10.04
CA VAL A 247 -3.73 3.34 -9.87
C VAL A 247 -3.72 3.06 -8.38
N VAL A 248 -4.71 2.32 -7.89
CA VAL A 248 -4.80 1.89 -6.50
C VAL A 248 -4.13 0.53 -6.33
N LEU A 249 -3.43 0.37 -5.21
CA LEU A 249 -2.85 -0.89 -4.76
C LEU A 249 -3.47 -1.22 -3.40
N SER A 250 -3.95 -2.46 -3.22
CA SER A 250 -4.66 -2.82 -1.98
C SER A 250 -4.27 -4.18 -1.41
N GLY A 251 -4.58 -4.38 -0.13
CA GLY A 251 -4.24 -5.54 0.69
C GLY A 251 -5.45 -6.21 1.36
N ASP A 252 -5.30 -6.69 2.60
CA ASP A 252 -6.28 -7.23 3.55
C ASP A 252 -6.95 -8.58 3.16
N ARG A 253 -7.13 -8.88 1.91
CA ARG A 253 -8.10 -9.88 1.41
C ARG A 253 -7.63 -11.33 1.48
N HIS A 254 -6.35 -11.60 1.68
CA HIS A 254 -5.75 -12.94 1.63
C HIS A 254 -5.93 -13.65 0.28
N TRP A 255 -6.09 -12.87 -0.79
CA TRP A 255 -6.05 -13.27 -2.20
C TRP A 255 -5.65 -12.10 -3.09
N ALA A 256 -5.57 -12.33 -4.38
CA ALA A 256 -5.37 -11.27 -5.35
C ALA A 256 -6.50 -11.20 -6.37
N GLU A 257 -6.86 -9.98 -6.77
CA GLU A 257 -7.81 -9.69 -7.84
C GLU A 257 -7.54 -8.30 -8.45
N LEU A 258 -8.12 -8.06 -9.62
CA LEU A 258 -8.09 -6.76 -10.27
C LEU A 258 -9.50 -6.20 -10.39
N SER A 259 -9.69 -4.99 -9.92
CA SER A 259 -10.97 -4.26 -9.97
C SER A 259 -10.83 -2.97 -10.78
N VAL A 260 -11.94 -2.48 -11.35
CA VAL A 260 -11.95 -1.21 -12.07
C VAL A 260 -13.26 -0.45 -11.87
N GLU A 261 -13.15 0.83 -11.52
CA GLU A 261 -14.27 1.77 -11.54
C GLU A 261 -14.24 2.58 -12.84
N ARG A 262 -15.37 2.59 -13.55
CA ARG A 262 -15.52 3.31 -14.83
C ARG A 262 -16.60 4.39 -14.78
N GLU A 263 -17.44 4.36 -13.76
CA GLU A 263 -18.59 5.24 -13.62
C GLU A 263 -18.31 6.35 -12.60
N GLY A 264 -18.64 7.58 -12.96
CA GLY A 264 -18.47 8.71 -12.06
C GLY A 264 -17.01 9.06 -11.74
N VAL A 265 -16.07 8.66 -12.58
CA VAL A 265 -14.64 8.92 -12.47
C VAL A 265 -14.11 9.61 -13.73
N PRO A 266 -13.02 10.38 -13.66
CA PRO A 266 -12.52 11.12 -14.83
C PRO A 266 -11.92 10.19 -15.90
N TYR A 267 -11.48 9.03 -15.53
CA TYR A 267 -10.94 7.92 -16.33
C TYR A 267 -11.03 6.63 -15.51
N PRO A 268 -10.88 5.44 -16.10
CA PRO A 268 -10.95 4.18 -15.36
C PRO A 268 -9.94 4.16 -14.19
N ILE A 269 -10.43 4.01 -12.96
CA ILE A 269 -9.60 3.85 -11.77
C ILE A 269 -9.45 2.36 -11.48
N TRP A 270 -8.22 1.87 -11.58
CA TRP A 270 -7.86 0.48 -11.36
C TRP A 270 -7.39 0.26 -9.94
N ASP A 271 -7.72 -0.89 -9.36
CA ASP A 271 -7.31 -1.34 -8.03
C ASP A 271 -6.76 -2.75 -8.14
N LEU A 272 -5.46 -2.89 -7.98
CA LEU A 272 -4.77 -4.17 -7.97
C LEU A 272 -4.58 -4.62 -6.51
N THR A 273 -5.36 -5.62 -6.12
CA THR A 273 -5.25 -6.27 -4.81
C THR A 273 -4.22 -7.39 -4.87
N SER A 274 -3.26 -7.37 -3.93
CA SER A 274 -2.31 -8.46 -3.72
C SER A 274 -1.98 -8.57 -2.23
N SER A 275 -2.51 -9.61 -1.58
CA SER A 275 -2.55 -9.67 -0.13
C SER A 275 -2.38 -11.07 0.47
N SER A 276 -1.36 -11.80 0.02
CA SER A 276 -1.07 -13.14 0.55
C SER A 276 0.43 -13.42 0.51
N PHE A 277 1.22 -12.75 1.36
CA PHE A 277 2.62 -13.15 1.48
C PHE A 277 2.73 -14.57 2.02
N ASN A 278 1.99 -14.89 3.09
CA ASN A 278 1.86 -16.23 3.64
C ASN A 278 0.52 -16.49 4.37
N GLN A 279 -0.40 -15.50 4.38
CA GLN A 279 -1.75 -15.68 4.89
C GLN A 279 -2.71 -15.89 3.73
N LEU A 280 -3.35 -17.06 3.71
CA LEU A 280 -4.24 -17.48 2.64
C LEU A 280 -5.69 -17.46 3.10
N HIS A 281 -6.60 -17.05 2.23
CA HIS A 281 -8.01 -17.20 2.53
C HIS A 281 -8.38 -18.69 2.58
N PRO A 282 -8.87 -19.20 3.73
CA PRO A 282 -8.97 -20.64 3.97
C PRO A 282 -9.93 -21.39 3.03
N ARG A 283 -10.84 -20.68 2.38
CA ARG A 283 -11.85 -21.27 1.51
C ARG A 283 -11.56 -21.11 0.01
N GLY A 284 -10.59 -20.28 -0.35
CA GLY A 284 -10.26 -20.01 -1.76
C GLY A 284 -11.43 -19.49 -2.60
N THR A 285 -12.52 -19.04 -1.97
CA THR A 285 -13.72 -18.57 -2.67
C THR A 285 -13.75 -17.05 -2.64
N PRO A 286 -13.69 -16.40 -3.80
CA PRO A 286 -13.77 -14.94 -3.87
C PRO A 286 -15.15 -14.49 -3.39
N THR A 287 -15.19 -13.35 -2.71
CA THR A 287 -16.45 -12.67 -2.41
C THR A 287 -17.03 -12.02 -3.66
N GLU A 288 -18.29 -11.63 -3.58
CA GLU A 288 -18.91 -10.81 -4.61
C GLU A 288 -18.13 -9.50 -4.78
N ASN A 289 -17.94 -9.13 -6.05
CA ASN A 289 -17.31 -7.88 -6.43
C ASN A 289 -17.78 -7.48 -7.83
N ALA A 290 -18.78 -6.61 -7.90
CA ALA A 290 -19.35 -6.13 -9.17
C ALA A 290 -18.35 -5.29 -10.00
N LYS A 291 -17.26 -4.84 -9.38
CA LYS A 291 -16.19 -4.06 -10.04
C LYS A 291 -15.01 -4.91 -10.48
N ARG A 292 -15.07 -6.25 -10.33
CA ARG A 292 -13.98 -7.14 -10.75
C ARG A 292 -13.76 -7.04 -12.26
N ALA A 293 -12.55 -6.68 -12.67
CA ALA A 293 -12.19 -6.44 -14.06
C ALA A 293 -11.94 -7.74 -14.84
N LEU A 294 -11.38 -8.74 -14.17
CA LEU A 294 -11.06 -10.06 -14.74
C LEU A 294 -11.77 -11.15 -13.92
N PRO A 295 -12.23 -12.23 -14.55
CA PRO A 295 -12.88 -13.34 -13.83
C PRO A 295 -11.89 -14.12 -12.95
N THR A 296 -10.58 -13.94 -13.17
CA THR A 296 -9.51 -14.63 -12.45
C THR A 296 -9.23 -13.96 -11.12
N THR A 297 -9.25 -14.75 -10.05
CA THR A 297 -8.74 -14.41 -8.73
C THR A 297 -7.64 -15.39 -8.34
N TRP A 298 -6.69 -15.00 -7.47
CA TRP A 298 -5.59 -15.85 -7.08
C TRP A 298 -5.56 -16.03 -5.56
N HIS A 299 -5.68 -17.28 -5.08
CA HIS A 299 -5.86 -17.65 -3.68
C HIS A 299 -4.67 -18.43 -3.10
N ARG A 300 -3.48 -18.11 -3.55
CA ARG A 300 -2.23 -18.65 -3.01
C ARG A 300 -1.29 -17.49 -2.72
N GLU A 301 -0.13 -17.80 -2.17
CA GLU A 301 0.94 -16.80 -1.93
C GLU A 301 1.17 -15.98 -3.19
N ASN A 302 1.23 -14.66 -3.00
CA ASN A 302 1.36 -13.73 -4.11
C ASN A 302 1.95 -12.40 -3.68
N PHE A 303 2.47 -11.67 -4.66
CA PHE A 303 2.84 -10.27 -4.58
C PHE A 303 2.45 -9.55 -5.87
N GLY A 304 2.18 -8.26 -5.75
CA GLY A 304 1.85 -7.39 -6.87
C GLY A 304 3.09 -6.81 -7.53
N GLU A 305 3.00 -6.52 -8.81
CA GLU A 305 4.03 -5.84 -9.61
C GLU A 305 3.39 -4.76 -10.48
N ILE A 306 3.96 -3.57 -10.40
CA ILE A 306 3.78 -2.50 -11.37
C ILE A 306 5.07 -2.38 -12.16
N GLU A 307 5.05 -2.75 -13.44
CA GLU A 307 6.18 -2.53 -14.34
C GLU A 307 5.83 -1.44 -15.35
N ILE A 308 6.73 -0.46 -15.52
CA ILE A 308 6.51 0.70 -16.36
C ILE A 308 7.51 0.68 -17.51
N ASP A 309 7.01 0.59 -18.73
CA ASP A 309 7.83 0.75 -19.94
C ASP A 309 7.83 2.21 -20.38
N TRP A 310 8.91 2.91 -19.99
CA TRP A 310 9.15 4.31 -20.35
C TRP A 310 9.74 4.52 -21.74
N LYS A 311 10.09 3.44 -22.47
CA LYS A 311 10.94 3.53 -23.69
C LYS A 311 10.14 3.55 -24.97
N GLY A 312 8.86 3.14 -24.93
CA GLY A 312 7.99 3.12 -26.11
C GLY A 312 7.54 4.52 -26.55
N GLU A 313 6.93 4.61 -27.73
CA GLU A 313 6.24 5.83 -28.19
C GLU A 313 5.10 6.22 -27.22
N GLU A 314 4.50 5.23 -26.58
CA GLU A 314 3.49 5.35 -25.56
C GLU A 314 3.93 4.57 -24.31
N THR A 315 3.97 5.25 -23.16
CA THR A 315 4.31 4.62 -21.89
C THR A 315 3.23 3.61 -21.50
N ARG A 316 3.66 2.38 -21.22
CA ARG A 316 2.80 1.29 -20.76
C ARG A 316 3.03 0.99 -19.29
N VAL A 317 1.95 0.71 -18.60
CA VAL A 317 1.92 0.32 -17.19
C VAL A 317 1.33 -1.08 -17.11
N HIS A 318 2.15 -2.04 -16.71
CA HIS A 318 1.74 -3.42 -16.53
C HIS A 318 1.35 -3.64 -15.07
N LEU A 319 0.11 -4.01 -14.84
CA LEU A 319 -0.43 -4.41 -13.55
C LEU A 319 -0.36 -5.93 -13.48
N ARG A 320 0.40 -6.49 -12.55
CA ARG A 320 0.57 -7.94 -12.46
C ARG A 320 0.48 -8.44 -11.03
N VAL A 321 0.01 -9.66 -10.88
CA VAL A 321 0.17 -10.46 -9.67
C VAL A 321 1.06 -11.63 -10.01
N ARG A 322 2.08 -11.87 -9.17
CA ARG A 322 2.98 -13.01 -9.28
C ARG A 322 2.76 -13.99 -8.15
N ASP A 323 2.88 -15.27 -8.47
CA ASP A 323 2.83 -16.36 -7.49
C ASP A 323 4.18 -16.53 -6.75
N LEU A 324 4.22 -17.47 -5.80
CA LEU A 324 5.41 -17.83 -5.04
C LEU A 324 6.60 -18.25 -5.94
N GLY A 325 6.36 -18.76 -7.12
CA GLY A 325 7.40 -19.11 -8.11
C GLY A 325 7.81 -17.96 -9.04
N GLY A 326 7.26 -16.76 -8.84
CA GLY A 326 7.51 -15.60 -9.69
C GLY A 326 6.75 -15.60 -11.02
N LYS A 327 5.85 -16.57 -11.26
CA LYS A 327 5.04 -16.63 -12.48
C LYS A 327 3.86 -15.64 -12.38
N ILE A 328 3.51 -15.04 -13.51
CA ILE A 328 2.37 -14.13 -13.59
C ILE A 328 1.07 -14.94 -13.51
N ALA A 329 0.25 -14.63 -12.50
CA ALA A 329 -1.06 -15.22 -12.26
C ALA A 329 -2.20 -14.34 -12.77
N ILE A 330 -2.06 -13.01 -12.64
CA ILE A 330 -3.00 -12.00 -13.15
C ILE A 330 -2.17 -10.96 -13.90
N ALA A 331 -2.66 -10.45 -15.03
CA ALA A 331 -2.01 -9.38 -15.77
C ALA A 331 -3.03 -8.52 -16.51
N GLU A 332 -2.77 -7.21 -16.51
CA GLU A 332 -3.42 -6.21 -17.35
C GLU A 332 -2.35 -5.22 -17.81
N THR A 333 -2.56 -4.61 -18.97
CA THR A 333 -1.64 -3.60 -19.51
C THR A 333 -2.44 -2.36 -19.86
N LEU A 334 -2.04 -1.24 -19.31
CA LEU A 334 -2.64 0.07 -19.51
C LEU A 334 -1.64 0.99 -20.19
N THR A 335 -2.15 2.00 -20.88
CA THR A 335 -1.33 3.12 -21.33
C THR A 335 -1.54 4.32 -20.39
N LEU A 336 -0.55 5.19 -20.28
CA LEU A 336 -0.74 6.44 -19.52
C LEU A 336 -1.82 7.33 -20.13
N ALA A 337 -2.11 7.19 -21.44
CA ALA A 337 -3.19 7.91 -22.10
C ALA A 337 -4.56 7.49 -21.58
N GLU A 338 -4.77 6.19 -21.33
CA GLU A 338 -6.02 5.66 -20.74
C GLU A 338 -6.25 6.12 -19.30
N LEU A 339 -5.19 6.52 -18.60
CA LEU A 339 -5.22 7.00 -17.21
C LEU A 339 -5.27 8.55 -17.14
N ARG A 340 -5.80 9.22 -18.16
CA ARG A 340 -5.95 10.68 -18.21
C ARG A 340 -7.40 11.08 -18.39
N GLY A 341 -7.83 12.08 -17.62
CA GLY A 341 -9.10 12.77 -17.84
C GLY A 341 -9.11 13.49 -19.19
N LYS A 342 -10.27 13.51 -19.82
CA LYS A 342 -10.50 14.25 -21.08
C LYS A 342 -10.56 15.75 -20.84
#